data_683feb7ed4f354ada3036b6a7ad4afba
#
_entry.id   683feb7ed4f354ada3036b6a7ad4afba
#
_cell.length_a   1.000
_cell.length_b   1.000
_cell.length_c   1.000
_cell.angle_alpha   90.00
_cell.angle_beta   90.00
_cell.angle_gamma   90.00
#
_symmetry.space_group_name_H-M   'P 1'
#
loop_
_entity.id
_entity.type
_entity.pdbx_description
1 polymer ?
#
loop_
_entity_poly.entity_id
_entity_poly.type
_entity_poly.pdbx_seq_one_letter_code
_entity_poly.pdbx_strand_id
1 'polypeptide(L)'
;MEGKKNIIDCLNKLLAGELAARDQYFAHSRIFEDMGYMKLFKHINHEMQEETEHAHQFIHRILMLNGQPLVVPEAINVGTDVVSMLQNDLDTELTVRENIKQAIKLCEQEQDYVTRQFLVTQLQDTEEDHAHWLEQQLYQIKVMGLENYLQSQL
;
A
#
# COMPACT_ATOMS: atom_id res chain seq x y z
N MET A 1 8.72 3.49 -25.79
CA MET A 1 7.99 2.46 -26.58
C MET A 1 6.50 2.63 -26.35
N GLU A 2 5.70 2.31 -27.30
CA GLU A 2 4.26 2.43 -27.19
C GLU A 2 3.67 1.31 -26.34
N GLY A 3 3.09 1.67 -25.19
CA GLY A 3 2.32 0.76 -24.36
C GLY A 3 0.86 0.72 -24.81
N LYS A 4 0.15 -0.36 -24.47
CA LYS A 4 -1.28 -0.46 -24.72
C LYS A 4 -2.06 0.44 -23.76
N LYS A 5 -3.08 1.11 -24.27
CA LYS A 5 -3.89 2.05 -23.50
C LYS A 5 -4.48 1.42 -22.24
N ASN A 6 -5.00 0.20 -22.33
CA ASN A 6 -5.59 -0.49 -21.17
C ASN A 6 -4.56 -0.82 -20.07
N ILE A 7 -3.31 -1.10 -20.43
CA ILE A 7 -2.22 -1.28 -19.48
C ILE A 7 -1.89 0.05 -18.78
N ILE A 8 -1.75 1.14 -19.55
CA ILE A 8 -1.47 2.46 -18.98
C ILE A 8 -2.61 2.92 -18.05
N ASP A 9 -3.85 2.75 -18.46
CA ASP A 9 -5.02 3.07 -17.63
C ASP A 9 -5.04 2.25 -16.34
N CYS A 10 -4.70 0.96 -16.42
CA CYS A 10 -4.60 0.07 -15.27
C CYS A 10 -3.49 0.52 -14.31
N LEU A 11 -2.30 0.85 -14.83
CA LEU A 11 -1.19 1.34 -14.02
C LEU A 11 -1.52 2.67 -13.33
N ASN A 12 -2.22 3.58 -14.00
CA ASN A 12 -2.68 4.83 -13.38
C ASN A 12 -3.68 4.58 -12.25
N LYS A 13 -4.54 3.58 -12.39
CA LYS A 13 -5.47 3.18 -11.34
C LYS A 13 -4.73 2.62 -10.11
N LEU A 14 -3.72 1.79 -10.35
CA LEU A 14 -2.86 1.27 -9.27
C LEU A 14 -2.05 2.39 -8.62
N LEU A 15 -1.52 3.32 -9.41
CA LEU A 15 -0.81 4.50 -8.89
C LEU A 15 -1.70 5.29 -7.90
N ALA A 16 -2.95 5.53 -8.24
CA ALA A 16 -3.89 6.21 -7.34
C ALA A 16 -4.06 5.44 -6.02
N GLY A 17 -4.12 4.12 -6.07
CA GLY A 17 -4.18 3.27 -4.88
C GLY A 17 -2.94 3.36 -3.99
N GLU A 18 -1.74 3.36 -4.58
CA GLU A 18 -0.48 3.51 -3.86
C GLU A 18 -0.37 4.90 -3.20
N LEU A 19 -0.79 5.94 -3.89
CA LEU A 19 -0.81 7.30 -3.34
C LEU A 19 -1.81 7.41 -2.19
N ALA A 20 -2.97 6.77 -2.28
CA ALA A 20 -3.95 6.73 -1.19
C ALA A 20 -3.40 5.98 0.02
N ALA A 21 -2.76 4.82 -0.17
CA ALA A 21 -2.11 4.07 0.90
C ALA A 21 -1.03 4.92 1.59
N ARG A 22 -0.18 5.57 0.82
CA ARG A 22 0.85 6.50 1.33
C ARG A 22 0.23 7.59 2.20
N ASP A 23 -0.82 8.24 1.73
CA ASP A 23 -1.47 9.34 2.45
C ASP A 23 -2.15 8.85 3.74
N GLN A 24 -2.76 7.66 3.71
CA GLN A 24 -3.34 7.04 4.90
C GLN A 24 -2.27 6.70 5.93
N TYR A 25 -1.16 6.08 5.53
CA TYR A 25 -0.01 5.82 6.41
C TYR A 25 0.61 7.11 6.94
N PHE A 26 0.67 8.14 6.12
CA PHE A 26 1.12 9.46 6.57
C PHE A 26 0.26 9.94 7.75
N ALA A 27 -1.06 9.94 7.61
CA ALA A 27 -1.99 10.36 8.67
C ALA A 27 -1.85 9.47 9.91
N HIS A 28 -1.92 8.15 9.75
CA HIS A 28 -1.86 7.20 10.87
C HIS A 28 -0.52 7.29 11.62
N SER A 29 0.60 7.40 10.91
CA SER A 29 1.91 7.51 11.56
C SER A 29 2.00 8.74 12.47
N ARG A 30 1.46 9.88 12.05
CA ARG A 30 1.46 11.12 12.86
C ARG A 30 0.53 11.01 14.06
N ILE A 31 -0.58 10.31 13.92
CA ILE A 31 -1.49 10.04 15.04
C ILE A 31 -0.80 9.11 16.06
N PHE A 32 -0.11 8.06 15.62
CA PHE A 32 0.66 7.18 16.51
C PHE A 32 1.77 7.94 17.25
N GLU A 33 2.46 8.86 16.56
CA GLU A 33 3.47 9.72 17.17
C GLU A 33 2.87 10.60 18.28
N ASP A 34 1.74 11.24 18.01
CA ASP A 34 1.03 12.09 18.98
C ASP A 34 0.55 11.29 20.20
N MET A 35 0.13 10.05 19.98
CA MET A 35 -0.25 9.13 21.06
C MET A 35 0.94 8.60 21.87
N GLY A 36 2.18 8.77 21.40
CA GLY A 36 3.38 8.27 22.04
C GLY A 36 3.74 6.82 21.72
N TYR A 37 3.06 6.18 20.77
CA TYR A 37 3.36 4.82 20.35
C TYR A 37 4.46 4.81 19.29
N MET A 38 5.70 5.00 19.75
CA MET A 38 6.84 5.30 18.90
C MET A 38 7.25 4.15 17.98
N LYS A 39 7.02 2.90 18.38
CA LYS A 39 7.30 1.74 17.51
C LYS A 39 6.32 1.67 16.35
N LEU A 40 5.04 1.90 16.60
CA LEU A 40 4.03 2.00 15.54
C LEU A 40 4.33 3.18 14.61
N PHE A 41 4.64 4.35 15.18
CA PHE A 41 5.03 5.52 14.38
C PHE A 41 6.17 5.18 13.42
N LYS A 42 7.27 4.61 13.93
CA LYS A 42 8.46 4.32 13.11
C LYS A 42 8.14 3.34 11.98
N HIS A 43 7.38 2.29 12.28
CA HIS A 43 7.04 1.29 11.27
C HIS A 43 6.12 1.87 10.20
N ILE A 44 5.01 2.49 10.58
CA ILE A 44 4.04 3.04 9.63
C ILE A 44 4.63 4.22 8.82
N ASN A 45 5.51 5.01 9.43
CA ASN A 45 6.26 6.04 8.69
C ASN A 45 7.19 5.42 7.63
N HIS A 46 7.81 4.29 7.94
CA HIS A 46 8.61 3.54 6.97
C HIS A 46 7.74 3.02 5.82
N GLU A 47 6.58 2.45 6.13
CA GLU A 47 5.62 2.01 5.11
C GLU A 47 5.18 3.16 4.20
N MET A 48 4.95 4.35 4.76
CA MET A 48 4.64 5.55 3.96
C MET A 48 5.75 5.86 2.95
N GLN A 49 7.01 5.71 3.35
CA GLN A 49 8.15 5.92 2.46
C GLN A 49 8.23 4.84 1.38
N GLU A 50 7.94 3.60 1.70
CA GLU A 50 7.89 2.50 0.74
C GLU A 50 6.78 2.70 -0.30
N GLU A 51 5.59 3.15 0.12
CA GLU A 51 4.50 3.47 -0.81
C GLU A 51 4.86 4.63 -1.74
N THR A 52 5.65 5.59 -1.28
CA THR A 52 6.19 6.65 -2.15
C THR A 52 7.12 6.06 -3.21
N GLU A 53 7.98 5.11 -2.83
CA GLU A 53 8.86 4.39 -3.77
C GLU A 53 8.06 3.53 -4.76
N HIS A 54 7.01 2.83 -4.29
CA HIS A 54 6.10 2.10 -5.17
C HIS A 54 5.46 3.03 -6.21
N ALA A 55 4.94 4.19 -5.76
CA ALA A 55 4.36 5.18 -6.67
C ALA A 55 5.39 5.67 -7.69
N HIS A 56 6.64 5.91 -7.29
CA HIS A 56 7.73 6.27 -8.20
C HIS A 56 7.90 5.21 -9.29
N GLN A 57 7.91 3.94 -8.93
CA GLN A 57 8.08 2.85 -9.88
C GLN A 57 6.90 2.75 -10.87
N PHE A 58 5.66 2.96 -10.42
CA PHE A 58 4.50 3.04 -11.30
C PHE A 58 4.62 4.18 -12.31
N ILE A 59 4.99 5.37 -11.84
CA ILE A 59 5.20 6.55 -12.71
C ILE A 59 6.28 6.24 -13.74
N HIS A 60 7.41 5.68 -13.31
CA HIS A 60 8.49 5.31 -14.20
C HIS A 60 8.02 4.33 -15.29
N ARG A 61 7.26 3.28 -14.91
CA ARG A 61 6.76 2.31 -15.89
C ARG A 61 5.77 2.93 -16.87
N ILE A 62 4.87 3.79 -16.41
CA ILE A 62 3.93 4.52 -17.28
C ILE A 62 4.68 5.35 -18.32
N LEU A 63 5.71 6.08 -17.89
CA LEU A 63 6.56 6.89 -18.80
C LEU A 63 7.31 6.01 -19.80
N MET A 64 7.82 4.86 -19.38
CA MET A 64 8.47 3.90 -20.28
C MET A 64 7.53 3.37 -21.36
N LEU A 65 6.24 3.29 -21.06
CA LEU A 65 5.19 2.90 -22.01
C LEU A 65 4.64 4.08 -22.81
N ASN A 66 5.27 5.23 -22.74
CA ASN A 66 4.89 6.47 -23.41
C ASN A 66 3.49 6.97 -22.99
N GLY A 67 3.11 6.66 -21.73
CA GLY A 67 1.87 7.09 -21.12
C GLY A 67 2.01 8.36 -20.31
N GLN A 68 0.87 8.93 -19.90
CA GLN A 68 0.81 10.10 -19.02
C GLN A 68 0.50 9.63 -17.59
N PRO A 69 1.40 9.84 -16.62
CA PRO A 69 1.08 9.55 -15.22
C PRO A 69 -0.01 10.51 -14.70
N LEU A 70 -0.97 9.95 -13.98
CA LEU A 70 -2.07 10.70 -13.36
C LEU A 70 -1.92 10.64 -11.84
N VAL A 71 -1.45 11.76 -11.25
CA VAL A 71 -1.33 11.90 -9.80
C VAL A 71 -2.60 12.58 -9.29
N VAL A 72 -3.58 11.76 -8.91
CA VAL A 72 -4.91 12.23 -8.50
C VAL A 72 -5.15 11.78 -7.06
N PRO A 73 -5.54 12.70 -6.16
CA PRO A 73 -5.92 12.34 -4.80
C PRO A 73 -7.10 11.35 -4.80
N GLU A 74 -7.02 10.35 -3.94
CA GLU A 74 -8.08 9.37 -3.74
C GLU A 74 -8.53 9.42 -2.29
N ALA A 75 -9.78 9.04 -2.01
CA ALA A 75 -10.31 9.02 -0.65
C ALA A 75 -9.55 8.00 0.20
N ILE A 76 -9.24 8.39 1.44
CA ILE A 76 -8.59 7.54 2.45
C ILE A 76 -9.53 7.30 3.61
N ASN A 77 -9.26 6.26 4.39
CA ASN A 77 -10.06 5.87 5.55
C ASN A 77 -9.21 5.95 6.82
N VAL A 78 -9.16 7.13 7.44
CA VAL A 78 -8.40 7.36 8.68
C VAL A 78 -9.19 6.78 9.86
N GLY A 79 -8.54 5.89 10.63
CA GLY A 79 -9.11 5.31 11.83
C GLY A 79 -9.16 6.31 13.00
N THR A 80 -9.91 5.96 14.04
CA THR A 80 -10.11 6.80 15.23
C THR A 80 -9.36 6.30 16.47
N ASP A 81 -8.87 5.07 16.44
CA ASP A 81 -8.08 4.43 17.49
C ASP A 81 -7.05 3.49 16.87
N VAL A 82 -6.16 2.92 17.70
CA VAL A 82 -5.08 2.04 17.22
C VAL A 82 -5.63 0.85 16.42
N VAL A 83 -6.66 0.18 16.94
CA VAL A 83 -7.22 -1.01 16.28
C VAL A 83 -7.85 -0.66 14.93
N SER A 84 -8.66 0.40 14.88
CA SER A 84 -9.29 0.81 13.62
C SER A 84 -8.28 1.31 12.59
N MET A 85 -7.21 1.99 13.02
CA MET A 85 -6.15 2.42 12.10
C MET A 85 -5.43 1.23 11.48
N LEU A 86 -5.03 0.24 12.29
CA LEU A 86 -4.38 -0.98 11.80
C LEU A 86 -5.31 -1.80 10.90
N GLN A 87 -6.60 -1.89 11.25
CA GLN A 87 -7.58 -2.61 10.43
C GLN A 87 -7.82 -1.91 9.09
N ASN A 88 -7.96 -0.58 9.10
CA ASN A 88 -8.14 0.19 7.86
C ASN A 88 -6.92 0.08 6.95
N ASP A 89 -5.72 0.04 7.51
CA ASP A 89 -4.49 -0.17 6.74
C ASP A 89 -4.47 -1.58 6.13
N LEU A 90 -4.85 -2.60 6.88
CA LEU A 90 -4.96 -3.96 6.36
C LEU A 90 -5.99 -4.06 5.23
N ASP A 91 -7.16 -3.46 5.41
CA ASP A 91 -8.21 -3.45 4.39
C ASP A 91 -7.72 -2.76 3.10
N THR A 92 -6.94 -1.69 3.23
CA THR A 92 -6.30 -0.99 2.10
C THR A 92 -5.31 -1.93 1.39
N GLU A 93 -4.43 -2.61 2.12
CA GLU A 93 -3.46 -3.55 1.54
C GLU A 93 -4.15 -4.72 0.82
N LEU A 94 -5.19 -5.27 1.40
CA LEU A 94 -5.95 -6.36 0.77
C LEU A 94 -6.66 -5.90 -0.51
N THR A 95 -7.13 -4.66 -0.55
CA THR A 95 -7.70 -4.06 -1.77
C THR A 95 -6.62 -3.86 -2.83
N VAL A 96 -5.48 -3.31 -2.47
CA VAL A 96 -4.32 -3.15 -3.36
C VAL A 96 -3.90 -4.51 -3.93
N ARG A 97 -3.80 -5.52 -3.07
CA ARG A 97 -3.48 -6.90 -3.45
C ARG A 97 -4.38 -7.42 -4.57
N GLU A 98 -5.69 -7.31 -4.41
CA GLU A 98 -6.65 -7.78 -5.41
C GLU A 98 -6.55 -6.98 -6.72
N ASN A 99 -6.35 -5.67 -6.63
CA ASN A 99 -6.18 -4.82 -7.81
C ASN A 99 -4.90 -5.18 -8.59
N ILE A 100 -3.79 -5.46 -7.90
CA ILE A 100 -2.55 -5.90 -8.54
C ILE A 100 -2.75 -7.26 -9.23
N LYS A 101 -3.43 -8.21 -8.60
CA LYS A 101 -3.73 -9.52 -9.21
C LYS A 101 -4.53 -9.38 -10.50
N GLN A 102 -5.53 -8.50 -10.55
CA GLN A 102 -6.28 -8.22 -11.78
C GLN A 102 -5.40 -7.58 -12.85
N ALA A 103 -4.50 -6.70 -12.46
CA ALA A 103 -3.55 -6.07 -13.37
C ALA A 103 -2.56 -7.09 -13.96
N ILE A 104 -2.07 -8.03 -13.15
CA ILE A 104 -1.20 -9.13 -13.60
C ILE A 104 -1.93 -9.96 -14.66
N LYS A 105 -3.18 -10.30 -14.43
CA LYS A 105 -4.02 -11.03 -15.40
C LYS A 105 -4.16 -10.26 -16.71
N LEU A 106 -4.38 -8.97 -16.65
CA LEU A 106 -4.44 -8.11 -17.83
C LEU A 106 -3.10 -8.11 -18.59
N CYS A 107 -1.98 -8.02 -17.89
CA CYS A 107 -0.65 -8.08 -18.51
C CYS A 107 -0.41 -9.40 -19.23
N GLU A 108 -0.87 -10.52 -18.66
CA GLU A 108 -0.82 -11.84 -19.33
C GLU A 108 -1.61 -11.84 -20.63
N GLN A 109 -2.83 -11.31 -20.62
CA GLN A 109 -3.69 -11.22 -21.80
C GLN A 109 -3.07 -10.36 -22.90
N GLU A 110 -2.42 -9.28 -22.51
CA GLU A 110 -1.80 -8.32 -23.43
C GLU A 110 -0.34 -8.66 -23.78
N GLN A 111 0.20 -9.72 -23.20
CA GLN A 111 1.58 -10.15 -23.40
C GLN A 111 2.62 -9.10 -22.98
N ASP A 112 2.28 -8.24 -22.00
CA ASP A 112 3.20 -7.29 -21.39
C ASP A 112 3.89 -7.92 -20.18
N TYR A 113 4.87 -8.77 -20.45
CA TYR A 113 5.55 -9.55 -19.42
C TYR A 113 6.49 -8.72 -18.55
N VAL A 114 6.97 -7.59 -19.02
CA VAL A 114 7.82 -6.69 -18.22
C VAL A 114 7.00 -5.95 -17.18
N THR A 115 5.82 -5.42 -17.55
CA THR A 115 4.88 -4.85 -16.58
C THR A 115 4.39 -5.93 -15.61
N ARG A 116 4.11 -7.13 -16.10
CA ARG A 116 3.74 -8.27 -15.25
C ARG A 116 4.79 -8.55 -14.18
N GLN A 117 6.06 -8.63 -14.56
CA GLN A 117 7.15 -8.91 -13.62
C GLN A 117 7.26 -7.83 -12.55
N PHE A 118 7.16 -6.58 -12.93
CA PHE A 118 7.11 -5.46 -12.01
C PHE A 118 5.96 -5.59 -11.01
N LEU A 119 4.76 -5.91 -11.49
CA LEU A 119 3.57 -6.08 -10.65
C LEU A 119 3.67 -7.29 -9.71
N VAL A 120 4.32 -8.37 -10.13
CA VAL A 120 4.57 -9.54 -9.26
C VAL A 120 5.46 -9.14 -8.07
N THR A 121 6.49 -8.33 -8.29
CA THR A 121 7.33 -7.80 -7.21
C THR A 121 6.52 -6.92 -6.25
N GLN A 122 5.67 -6.05 -6.77
CA GLN A 122 4.78 -5.21 -5.96
C GLN A 122 3.80 -6.06 -5.15
N LEU A 123 3.24 -7.11 -5.76
CA LEU A 123 2.34 -8.04 -5.06
C LEU A 123 3.04 -8.74 -3.90
N GLN A 124 4.28 -9.17 -4.11
CA GLN A 124 5.07 -9.81 -3.06
C GLN A 124 5.28 -8.87 -1.87
N ASP A 125 5.67 -7.63 -2.11
CA ASP A 125 5.85 -6.63 -1.04
C ASP A 125 4.54 -6.38 -0.29
N THR A 126 3.43 -6.25 -1.01
CA THR A 126 2.10 -6.05 -0.42
C THR A 126 1.71 -7.20 0.50
N GLU A 127 1.93 -8.44 0.07
CA GLU A 127 1.56 -9.63 0.85
C GLU A 127 2.51 -9.91 2.03
N GLU A 128 3.82 -9.94 1.76
CA GLU A 128 4.82 -10.43 2.72
C GLU A 128 5.24 -9.37 3.73
N ASP A 129 5.37 -8.12 3.30
CA ASP A 129 5.78 -7.04 4.20
C ASP A 129 4.59 -6.31 4.82
N HIS A 130 3.71 -5.74 3.99
CA HIS A 130 2.68 -4.83 4.49
C HIS A 130 1.52 -5.57 5.14
N ALA A 131 0.79 -6.39 4.38
CA ALA A 131 -0.40 -7.07 4.90
C ALA A 131 -0.06 -8.04 6.04
N HIS A 132 0.98 -8.83 5.88
CA HIS A 132 1.38 -9.81 6.89
C HIS A 132 1.74 -9.15 8.22
N TRP A 133 2.48 -8.05 8.20
CA TRP A 133 2.82 -7.32 9.41
C TRP A 133 1.55 -6.81 10.13
N LEU A 134 0.61 -6.23 9.39
CA LEU A 134 -0.65 -5.73 9.94
C LEU A 134 -1.48 -6.86 10.56
N GLU A 135 -1.54 -8.02 9.90
CA GLU A 135 -2.18 -9.21 10.45
C GLU A 135 -1.54 -9.65 11.77
N GLN A 136 -0.20 -9.59 11.86
CA GLN A 136 0.52 -9.90 13.10
C GLN A 136 0.16 -8.93 14.22
N GLN A 137 0.07 -7.64 13.94
CA GLN A 137 -0.30 -6.64 14.96
C GLN A 137 -1.70 -6.91 15.51
N LEU A 138 -2.68 -7.13 14.63
CA LEU A 138 -4.05 -7.43 15.03
C LEU A 138 -4.15 -8.75 15.80
N TYR A 139 -3.37 -9.75 15.41
CA TYR A 139 -3.28 -11.02 16.14
C TYR A 139 -2.70 -10.82 17.55
N GLN A 140 -1.62 -10.05 17.68
CA GLN A 140 -1.01 -9.76 18.98
C GLN A 140 -1.99 -9.02 19.91
N ILE A 141 -2.75 -8.05 19.40
CA ILE A 141 -3.79 -7.35 20.15
C ILE A 141 -4.82 -8.36 20.68
N LYS A 142 -5.25 -9.28 19.82
CA LYS A 142 -6.22 -10.31 20.19
C LYS A 142 -5.72 -11.23 21.31
N VAL A 143 -4.45 -11.62 21.24
CA VAL A 143 -3.86 -12.59 22.19
C VAL A 143 -3.43 -11.95 23.49
N MET A 144 -2.77 -10.79 23.42
CA MET A 144 -2.21 -10.10 24.60
C MET A 144 -3.19 -9.17 25.30
N GLY A 145 -4.26 -8.76 24.60
CA GLY A 145 -5.12 -7.65 24.99
C GLY A 145 -4.52 -6.30 24.59
N LEU A 146 -5.38 -5.33 24.33
CA LEU A 146 -4.96 -4.03 23.79
C LEU A 146 -4.00 -3.28 24.72
N GLU A 147 -4.24 -3.27 26.01
CA GLU A 147 -3.40 -2.54 26.98
C GLU A 147 -1.96 -3.07 27.00
N ASN A 148 -1.80 -4.38 27.04
CA ASN A 148 -0.46 -5.01 27.01
C ASN A 148 0.23 -4.76 25.66
N TYR A 149 -0.50 -4.86 24.57
CA TYR A 149 0.03 -4.56 23.24
C TYR A 149 0.53 -3.12 23.17
N LEU A 150 -0.28 -2.14 23.63
CA LEU A 150 0.09 -0.73 23.58
C LEU A 150 1.33 -0.42 24.41
N GLN A 151 1.51 -1.09 25.56
CA GLN A 151 2.75 -0.98 26.33
C GLN A 151 3.97 -1.43 25.54
N SER A 152 3.83 -2.47 24.73
CA SER A 152 4.93 -2.96 23.89
C SER A 152 5.29 -2.01 22.75
N GLN A 153 4.46 -1.02 22.45
CA GLN A 153 4.66 -0.06 21.35
C GLN A 153 5.26 1.28 21.77
N LEU A 154 5.49 1.48 23.07
CA LEU A 154 6.09 2.72 23.59
C LEU A 154 7.55 2.92 23.13
#